data_8543ebee8da3858c8b9272b705db7a9c
#
_entry.id   8543ebee8da3858c8b9272b705db7a9c
#
_cell.length_a   1.000
_cell.length_b   1.000
_cell.length_c   1.000
_cell.angle_alpha   90.00
_cell.angle_beta   90.00
_cell.angle_gamma   90.00
#
_symmetry.space_group_name_H-M   'P 1'
#
loop_
_entity.id
_entity.type
_entity.pdbx_description
1 polymer ?
#
loop_
_entity_poly.entity_id
_entity_poly.type
_entity_poly.pdbx_seq_one_letter_code
_entity_poly.pdbx_strand_id
1 'polypeptide(L)'
;MRFTFLLYLCSCYVTINHFIMKQFFKMTFATVCGIAIFLVVTGFFLTISLLGMVASDSASTKVKDNSVFVIKLNGNIEERASAGSPLDELLGVDEISTIGLDDVISAIRKAKDNEDIKGIYLEGGSLGFDAPATAQQLRDALKDFKKSGKWIVASANQYHQVSYYVASVADNIYLNDHGAIDLRGLGGKREYYKGLYDKLGIKYMAAKVGKYKSYVESNTLTGMSDYDREQRTAYQNGIWNYMLKEMAESRKVKAEALNQLANDSIMAFADPNDYVKARLIDKVIFPEEIKAEIKKRLKIDKDDDIHQLTLSDMLNVKSEKDDDGDKIAIYYAYGSIVDSETINKLQGGGHSIVGKTTAEDLRKLADDDDVKAVVFRVNSGGGSAVASEQIRHAVKLLKAKKPVVVSMGGAAASGGYWISSPANYIVAEPTTITGSIGIFGLIPNFSGLVTDKLGVTFDGVKTNKFSDYDEELILGKNPDEIMKYMQTYVDKGYQQFLTIVSEGRGIKPAEVDSIGQGRVWLASDALKIKLVDKLGSLDDAVKKAAELAKLKEYHCETYPNKGSWIDQFMPDEDKGSYLDSQLHKEFKALLGDLYEPLMEIRQTVKEGSRMQARMLDDVRVK
;
A
#
# COMPACT_ATOMS: atom_id res chain seq x y z
N MET A 1 25.70 -35.10 -82.59
CA MET A 1 26.36 -35.41 -81.28
C MET A 1 26.35 -34.31 -80.24
N ARG A 2 26.48 -33.00 -80.55
CA ARG A 2 26.46 -31.90 -79.55
C ARG A 2 25.07 -31.62 -78.94
N PHE A 3 23.99 -31.80 -79.67
CA PHE A 3 22.62 -31.52 -79.20
C PHE A 3 22.09 -32.54 -78.18
N THR A 4 22.48 -33.81 -78.35
CA THR A 4 22.08 -34.92 -77.43
C THR A 4 22.81 -34.81 -76.11
N PHE A 5 24.01 -34.30 -76.08
CA PHE A 5 24.80 -34.13 -74.86
C PHE A 5 24.27 -32.94 -74.01
N LEU A 6 23.77 -31.82 -74.65
CA LEU A 6 23.16 -30.72 -73.93
C LEU A 6 21.82 -31.08 -73.28
N LEU A 7 20.99 -31.90 -73.97
CA LEU A 7 19.72 -32.42 -73.42
C LEU A 7 19.97 -33.36 -72.22
N TYR A 8 21.05 -34.19 -72.28
CA TYR A 8 21.41 -35.02 -71.14
C TYR A 8 21.90 -34.24 -69.93
N LEU A 9 22.68 -33.19 -70.12
CA LEU A 9 23.12 -32.30 -69.06
C LEU A 9 21.94 -31.49 -68.46
N CYS A 10 21.01 -31.05 -69.26
CA CYS A 10 19.79 -30.34 -68.80
C CYS A 10 18.88 -31.28 -68.00
N SER A 11 18.71 -32.53 -68.42
CA SER A 11 17.94 -33.54 -67.70
C SER A 11 18.60 -33.90 -66.36
N CYS A 12 19.91 -34.08 -66.31
CA CYS A 12 20.64 -34.28 -65.06
C CYS A 12 20.54 -33.10 -64.09
N TYR A 13 20.63 -31.86 -64.59
CA TYR A 13 20.52 -30.64 -63.76
C TYR A 13 19.10 -30.51 -63.15
N VAL A 14 18.06 -30.75 -63.90
CA VAL A 14 16.67 -30.73 -63.39
C VAL A 14 16.44 -31.83 -62.36
N THR A 15 16.98 -33.06 -62.59
CA THR A 15 16.83 -34.19 -61.68
C THR A 15 17.59 -33.93 -60.35
N ILE A 16 18.81 -33.39 -60.42
CA ILE A 16 19.61 -33.01 -59.23
C ILE A 16 18.92 -31.92 -58.42
N ASN A 17 18.43 -30.88 -59.07
CA ASN A 17 17.67 -29.80 -58.38
C ASN A 17 16.38 -30.31 -57.73
N HIS A 18 15.66 -31.22 -58.41
CA HIS A 18 14.44 -31.82 -57.84
C HIS A 18 14.76 -32.70 -56.63
N PHE A 19 15.87 -33.42 -56.65
CA PHE A 19 16.35 -34.23 -55.52
C PHE A 19 16.78 -33.37 -54.35
N ILE A 20 17.55 -32.30 -54.58
CA ILE A 20 18.00 -31.34 -53.57
C ILE A 20 16.81 -30.63 -52.93
N MET A 21 15.85 -30.16 -53.73
CA MET A 21 14.62 -29.52 -53.21
C MET A 21 13.80 -30.50 -52.36
N LYS A 22 13.66 -31.75 -52.79
CA LYS A 22 12.93 -32.77 -52.03
C LYS A 22 13.62 -33.10 -50.68
N GLN A 23 14.93 -33.13 -50.65
CA GLN A 23 15.72 -33.27 -49.43
C GLN A 23 15.58 -32.05 -48.53
N PHE A 24 15.66 -30.84 -49.08
CA PHE A 24 15.47 -29.60 -48.35
C PHE A 24 14.09 -29.54 -47.67
N PHE A 25 13.01 -29.80 -48.38
CA PHE A 25 11.67 -29.82 -47.81
C PHE A 25 11.50 -30.89 -46.73
N LYS A 26 12.11 -32.11 -46.90
CA LYS A 26 12.10 -33.15 -45.88
C LYS A 26 12.83 -32.72 -44.60
N MET A 27 14.01 -32.07 -44.71
CA MET A 27 14.77 -31.58 -43.57
C MET A 27 14.04 -30.44 -42.87
N THR A 28 13.51 -29.49 -43.62
CA THR A 28 12.73 -28.38 -43.07
C THR A 28 11.49 -28.88 -42.31
N PHE A 29 10.76 -29.83 -42.91
CA PHE A 29 9.58 -30.43 -42.25
C PHE A 29 9.98 -31.21 -40.98
N ALA A 30 11.06 -31.97 -41.02
CA ALA A 30 11.57 -32.70 -39.85
C ALA A 30 11.98 -31.71 -38.71
N THR A 31 12.62 -30.59 -39.06
CA THR A 31 12.98 -29.53 -38.09
C THR A 31 11.76 -28.87 -37.48
N VAL A 32 10.76 -28.55 -38.29
CA VAL A 32 9.49 -27.94 -37.79
C VAL A 32 8.76 -28.94 -36.87
N CYS A 33 8.68 -30.21 -37.25
CA CYS A 33 8.11 -31.26 -36.39
C CYS A 33 8.91 -31.41 -35.07
N GLY A 34 10.25 -31.38 -35.14
CA GLY A 34 11.10 -31.45 -33.97
C GLY A 34 10.88 -30.28 -33.00
N ILE A 35 10.78 -29.07 -33.53
CA ILE A 35 10.46 -27.89 -32.73
C ILE A 35 9.06 -28.01 -32.12
N ALA A 36 8.07 -28.43 -32.91
CA ALA A 36 6.71 -28.61 -32.41
C ALA A 36 6.64 -29.65 -31.27
N ILE A 37 7.30 -30.79 -31.43
CA ILE A 37 7.40 -31.82 -30.38
C ILE A 37 8.10 -31.27 -29.14
N PHE A 38 9.22 -30.57 -29.33
CA PHE A 38 9.94 -29.92 -28.22
C PHE A 38 9.05 -28.96 -27.44
N LEU A 39 8.31 -28.08 -28.13
CA LEU A 39 7.38 -27.14 -27.50
C LEU A 39 6.25 -27.84 -26.74
N VAL A 40 5.69 -28.93 -27.30
CA VAL A 40 4.64 -29.73 -26.65
C VAL A 40 5.19 -30.41 -25.40
N VAL A 41 6.36 -31.03 -25.48
CA VAL A 41 7.00 -31.72 -24.35
C VAL A 41 7.38 -30.70 -23.26
N THR A 42 7.98 -29.58 -23.63
CA THR A 42 8.33 -28.51 -22.68
C THR A 42 7.08 -27.91 -22.03
N GLY A 43 6.03 -27.63 -22.82
CA GLY A 43 4.74 -27.18 -22.33
C GLY A 43 4.10 -28.16 -21.35
N PHE A 44 4.17 -29.45 -21.62
CA PHE A 44 3.68 -30.51 -20.74
C PHE A 44 4.42 -30.57 -19.41
N PHE A 45 5.77 -30.50 -19.43
CA PHE A 45 6.57 -30.47 -18.19
C PHE A 45 6.34 -29.18 -17.40
N LEU A 46 6.21 -28.02 -18.08
CA LEU A 46 5.84 -26.74 -17.43
C LEU A 46 4.47 -26.84 -16.76
N THR A 47 3.48 -27.43 -17.44
CA THR A 47 2.12 -27.62 -16.88
C THR A 47 2.13 -28.53 -15.66
N ILE A 48 2.86 -29.64 -15.69
CA ILE A 48 3.01 -30.54 -14.53
C ILE A 48 3.74 -29.83 -13.37
N SER A 49 4.79 -29.08 -13.68
CA SER A 49 5.53 -28.30 -12.67
C SER A 49 4.64 -27.26 -12.00
N LEU A 50 3.84 -26.53 -12.79
CA LEU A 50 2.85 -25.56 -12.31
C LEU A 50 1.75 -26.22 -11.46
N LEU A 51 1.20 -27.35 -11.91
CA LEU A 51 0.21 -28.11 -11.13
C LEU A 51 0.81 -28.67 -9.84
N GLY A 52 2.08 -29.08 -9.86
CA GLY A 52 2.81 -29.52 -8.67
C GLY A 52 3.02 -28.38 -7.67
N MET A 53 3.34 -27.16 -8.13
CA MET A 53 3.45 -25.97 -7.28
C MET A 53 2.11 -25.59 -6.65
N VAL A 54 1.03 -25.56 -7.42
CA VAL A 54 -0.34 -25.28 -6.90
C VAL A 54 -0.78 -26.34 -5.89
N ALA A 55 -0.46 -27.62 -6.12
CA ALA A 55 -0.78 -28.69 -5.17
C ALA A 55 0.08 -28.62 -3.90
N SER A 56 1.31 -28.10 -3.99
CA SER A 56 2.21 -27.88 -2.84
C SER A 56 1.73 -26.73 -1.96
N ASP A 57 1.23 -25.65 -2.56
CA ASP A 57 0.67 -24.50 -1.85
C ASP A 57 -0.61 -24.85 -1.07
N SER A 58 -1.30 -25.91 -1.45
CA SER A 58 -2.52 -26.40 -0.76
C SER A 58 -2.20 -27.39 0.37
N ALA A 59 -0.95 -27.77 0.59
CA ALA A 59 -0.55 -28.75 1.60
C ALA A 59 -0.53 -28.10 3.00
N SER A 60 -1.40 -28.58 3.90
CA SER A 60 -1.43 -28.14 5.29
C SER A 60 -0.08 -28.37 5.99
N THR A 61 0.53 -27.32 6.52
CA THR A 61 1.75 -27.41 7.32
C THR A 61 1.48 -28.05 8.68
N LYS A 62 2.19 -29.15 9.00
CA LYS A 62 2.15 -29.74 10.34
C LYS A 62 3.19 -29.08 11.23
N VAL A 63 2.73 -28.44 12.28
CA VAL A 63 3.60 -27.87 13.30
C VAL A 63 4.22 -29.01 14.12
N LYS A 64 5.53 -28.99 14.29
CA LYS A 64 6.24 -29.91 15.19
C LYS A 64 6.29 -29.33 16.58
N ASP A 65 6.30 -30.22 17.58
CA ASP A 65 6.48 -29.76 18.98
C ASP A 65 7.78 -28.93 19.11
N ASN A 66 7.73 -27.96 20.00
CA ASN A 66 8.85 -27.09 20.31
C ASN A 66 9.30 -26.18 19.15
N SER A 67 8.37 -25.80 18.27
CA SER A 67 8.62 -24.92 17.12
C SER A 67 8.73 -23.44 17.49
N VAL A 68 9.42 -22.68 16.65
CA VAL A 68 9.59 -21.21 16.75
C VAL A 68 9.09 -20.58 15.45
N PHE A 69 8.20 -19.60 15.56
CA PHE A 69 7.78 -18.81 14.42
C PHE A 69 8.79 -17.68 14.16
N VAL A 70 9.37 -17.63 12.97
CA VAL A 70 10.36 -16.62 12.56
C VAL A 70 9.69 -15.56 11.69
N ILE A 71 9.74 -14.31 12.14
CA ILE A 71 9.27 -13.15 11.38
C ILE A 71 10.50 -12.35 10.95
N LYS A 72 10.74 -12.29 9.63
CA LYS A 72 11.82 -11.47 9.07
C LYS A 72 11.38 -10.00 9.00
N LEU A 73 12.04 -9.14 9.77
CA LEU A 73 11.81 -7.69 9.75
C LEU A 73 12.67 -7.01 8.66
N ASN A 74 12.53 -7.48 7.42
CA ASN A 74 13.22 -6.94 6.23
C ASN A 74 12.22 -6.80 5.09
N GLY A 75 12.48 -5.90 4.15
CA GLY A 75 11.56 -5.60 3.04
C GLY A 75 10.55 -4.51 3.39
N ASN A 76 9.37 -4.58 2.83
CA ASN A 76 8.26 -3.65 3.09
C ASN A 76 7.02 -4.39 3.59
N ILE A 77 6.25 -3.74 4.44
CA ILE A 77 4.93 -4.24 4.84
C ILE A 77 3.85 -3.28 4.34
N GLU A 78 2.83 -3.85 3.71
CA GLU A 78 1.67 -3.15 3.20
C GLU A 78 0.39 -3.72 3.80
N GLU A 79 -0.73 -3.05 3.62
CA GLU A 79 -2.04 -3.49 4.14
C GLU A 79 -2.36 -4.93 3.74
N ARG A 80 -2.14 -5.28 2.45
CA ARG A 80 -2.24 -6.62 1.88
C ARG A 80 -1.18 -6.79 0.80
N ALA A 81 -0.43 -7.87 0.83
CA ALA A 81 0.47 -8.23 -0.26
C ALA A 81 -0.30 -8.98 -1.36
N SER A 82 0.07 -8.74 -2.60
CA SER A 82 -0.27 -9.63 -3.71
C SER A 82 0.46 -10.95 -3.53
N ALA A 83 -0.15 -12.06 -3.97
CA ALA A 83 0.57 -13.34 -4.02
C ALA A 83 1.81 -13.17 -4.89
N GLY A 84 3.00 -13.43 -4.33
CA GLY A 84 4.26 -13.39 -5.07
C GLY A 84 4.22 -14.38 -6.23
N SER A 85 4.85 -14.03 -7.36
CA SER A 85 4.97 -14.96 -8.47
C SER A 85 5.99 -16.03 -8.12
N PRO A 86 5.65 -17.34 -8.16
CA PRO A 86 6.63 -18.42 -8.02
C PRO A 86 7.75 -18.34 -9.06
N LEU A 87 7.49 -17.63 -10.16
CA LEU A 87 8.48 -17.40 -11.22
C LEU A 87 9.55 -16.39 -10.79
N ASP A 88 9.17 -15.37 -10.00
CA ASP A 88 10.12 -14.37 -9.48
C ASP A 88 11.05 -15.01 -8.45
N GLU A 89 10.53 -15.92 -7.61
CA GLU A 89 11.31 -16.73 -6.68
C GLU A 89 12.27 -17.67 -7.43
N LEU A 90 11.80 -18.32 -8.51
CA LEU A 90 12.62 -19.20 -9.34
C LEU A 90 13.72 -18.44 -10.11
N LEU A 91 13.45 -17.23 -10.55
CA LEU A 91 14.41 -16.38 -11.29
C LEU A 91 15.39 -15.65 -10.37
N GLY A 92 15.25 -15.79 -9.04
CA GLY A 92 16.08 -15.10 -8.06
C GLY A 92 15.99 -13.58 -8.19
N VAL A 93 14.85 -13.07 -8.62
CA VAL A 93 14.59 -11.64 -8.60
C VAL A 93 14.42 -11.26 -7.15
N ASP A 94 15.48 -10.73 -6.54
CA ASP A 94 15.46 -10.10 -5.21
C ASP A 94 14.65 -8.79 -5.29
N GLU A 95 13.37 -8.87 -5.61
CA GLU A 95 12.46 -7.77 -5.31
C GLU A 95 12.35 -7.68 -3.79
N ILE A 96 12.46 -6.46 -3.27
CA ILE A 96 12.23 -6.17 -1.86
C ILE A 96 10.91 -6.85 -1.48
N SER A 97 10.99 -7.93 -0.69
CA SER A 97 9.82 -8.75 -0.39
C SER A 97 8.76 -7.89 0.30
N THR A 98 7.60 -7.78 -0.33
CA THR A 98 6.44 -7.10 0.25
C THR A 98 5.64 -8.11 1.06
N ILE A 99 5.39 -7.79 2.32
CA ILE A 99 4.67 -8.64 3.27
C ILE A 99 3.30 -8.04 3.53
N GLY A 100 2.24 -8.85 3.51
CA GLY A 100 0.90 -8.40 3.90
C GLY A 100 0.76 -8.29 5.42
N LEU A 101 0.29 -7.16 5.91
CA LEU A 101 -0.01 -6.96 7.33
C LEU A 101 -1.08 -7.96 7.80
N ASP A 102 -2.11 -8.17 7.00
CA ASP A 102 -3.18 -9.15 7.25
C ASP A 102 -2.61 -10.57 7.43
N ASP A 103 -1.66 -10.98 6.59
CA ASP A 103 -1.01 -12.28 6.63
C ASP A 103 -0.18 -12.45 7.91
N VAL A 104 0.66 -11.46 8.22
CA VAL A 104 1.51 -11.51 9.42
C VAL A 104 0.67 -11.54 10.71
N ILE A 105 -0.37 -10.71 10.80
CA ILE A 105 -1.26 -10.71 11.97
C ILE A 105 -2.00 -12.04 12.10
N SER A 106 -2.49 -12.62 10.99
CA SER A 106 -3.11 -13.94 10.97
C SER A 106 -2.13 -15.03 11.45
N ALA A 107 -0.89 -15.02 10.94
CA ALA A 107 0.16 -15.95 11.35
C ALA A 107 0.51 -15.84 12.84
N ILE A 108 0.59 -14.61 13.38
CA ILE A 108 0.83 -14.37 14.81
C ILE A 108 -0.31 -14.93 15.67
N ARG A 109 -1.58 -14.78 15.22
CA ARG A 109 -2.74 -15.35 15.93
C ARG A 109 -2.70 -16.87 15.95
N LYS A 110 -2.45 -17.51 14.79
CA LYS A 110 -2.28 -18.96 14.70
C LYS A 110 -1.14 -19.44 15.62
N ALA A 111 -0.02 -18.72 15.65
CA ALA A 111 1.10 -19.03 16.53
C ALA A 111 0.75 -18.86 18.02
N LYS A 112 -0.10 -17.90 18.38
CA LYS A 112 -0.58 -17.69 19.73
C LYS A 112 -1.41 -18.88 20.23
N ASP A 113 -2.33 -19.38 19.39
CA ASP A 113 -3.27 -20.43 19.75
C ASP A 113 -2.68 -21.84 19.65
N ASN A 114 -1.62 -22.06 18.85
CA ASN A 114 -0.97 -23.36 18.66
C ASN A 114 0.00 -23.68 19.81
N GLU A 115 -0.26 -24.76 20.55
CA GLU A 115 0.54 -25.17 21.74
C GLU A 115 1.97 -25.62 21.41
N ASP A 116 2.22 -26.13 20.21
CA ASP A 116 3.54 -26.61 19.78
C ASP A 116 4.53 -25.48 19.49
N ILE A 117 4.02 -24.26 19.22
CA ILE A 117 4.84 -23.07 19.02
C ILE A 117 5.14 -22.42 20.36
N LYS A 118 6.44 -22.35 20.71
CA LYS A 118 6.89 -21.87 22.02
C LYS A 118 7.24 -20.38 22.06
N GLY A 119 7.53 -19.79 20.90
CA GLY A 119 7.87 -18.37 20.83
C GLY A 119 7.95 -17.83 19.42
N ILE A 120 8.16 -16.50 19.32
CA ILE A 120 8.43 -15.79 18.07
C ILE A 120 9.86 -15.28 18.08
N TYR A 121 10.57 -15.46 16.97
CA TYR A 121 11.85 -14.84 16.71
C TYR A 121 11.70 -13.77 15.64
N LEU A 122 11.95 -12.50 16.02
CA LEU A 122 12.00 -11.36 15.13
C LEU A 122 13.43 -11.20 14.60
N GLU A 123 13.64 -11.52 13.33
CA GLU A 123 14.94 -11.49 12.68
C GLU A 123 15.08 -10.27 11.77
N GLY A 124 16.09 -9.43 12.00
CA GLY A 124 16.35 -8.23 11.23
C GLY A 124 15.70 -6.97 11.80
N GLY A 125 15.94 -5.83 11.17
CA GLY A 125 15.54 -4.52 11.72
C GLY A 125 15.38 -3.43 10.67
N SER A 126 15.15 -3.79 9.39
CA SER A 126 15.04 -2.86 8.27
C SER A 126 13.70 -2.96 7.51
N LEU A 127 12.64 -3.44 8.21
CA LEU A 127 11.30 -3.49 7.63
C LEU A 127 10.77 -2.07 7.42
N GLY A 128 10.37 -1.75 6.20
CA GLY A 128 9.68 -0.53 5.84
C GLY A 128 8.19 -0.64 6.11
N PHE A 129 7.56 0.46 6.48
CA PHE A 129 6.12 0.54 6.75
C PHE A 129 5.51 1.68 5.93
N ASP A 130 4.36 1.44 5.35
CA ASP A 130 3.59 2.46 4.62
C ASP A 130 3.08 3.58 5.56
N ALA A 131 2.80 3.24 6.82
CA ALA A 131 2.32 4.18 7.83
C ALA A 131 2.72 3.77 9.26
N PRO A 132 2.77 4.73 10.21
CA PRO A 132 2.98 4.43 11.63
C PRO A 132 1.92 3.49 12.22
N ALA A 133 0.67 3.59 11.78
CA ALA A 133 -0.41 2.72 12.24
C ALA A 133 -0.24 1.27 11.80
N THR A 134 0.42 1.00 10.66
CA THR A 134 0.75 -0.36 10.22
C THR A 134 1.76 -1.00 11.17
N ALA A 135 2.81 -0.26 11.55
CA ALA A 135 3.78 -0.71 12.55
C ALA A 135 3.13 -0.91 13.93
N GLN A 136 2.22 -0.03 14.31
CA GLN A 136 1.46 -0.14 15.55
C GLN A 136 0.62 -1.42 15.58
N GLN A 137 -0.10 -1.75 14.52
CA GLN A 137 -0.93 -2.96 14.44
C GLN A 137 -0.08 -4.23 14.56
N LEU A 138 1.07 -4.30 13.86
CA LEU A 138 2.00 -5.41 14.01
C LEU A 138 2.50 -5.54 15.45
N ARG A 139 2.87 -4.42 16.07
CA ARG A 139 3.30 -4.38 17.47
C ARG A 139 2.20 -4.86 18.42
N ASP A 140 0.95 -4.42 18.22
CA ASP A 140 -0.19 -4.80 19.06
C ASP A 140 -0.52 -6.28 18.93
N ALA A 141 -0.39 -6.87 17.74
CA ALA A 141 -0.50 -8.31 17.54
C ALA A 141 0.58 -9.09 18.32
N LEU A 142 1.83 -8.59 18.34
CA LEU A 142 2.93 -9.17 19.14
C LEU A 142 2.66 -9.00 20.65
N LYS A 143 2.14 -7.86 21.11
CA LYS A 143 1.71 -7.66 22.50
C LYS A 143 0.59 -8.64 22.89
N ASP A 144 -0.34 -8.90 22.00
CA ASP A 144 -1.41 -9.87 22.22
C ASP A 144 -0.89 -11.31 22.24
N PHE A 145 0.07 -11.65 21.39
CA PHE A 145 0.78 -12.94 21.43
C PHE A 145 1.40 -13.20 22.80
N LYS A 146 2.06 -12.21 23.39
CA LYS A 146 2.69 -12.34 24.75
C LYS A 146 1.69 -12.68 25.85
N LYS A 147 0.39 -12.39 25.70
CA LYS A 147 -0.63 -12.78 26.69
C LYS A 147 -0.81 -14.30 26.80
N SER A 148 -0.35 -15.07 25.81
CA SER A 148 -0.30 -16.55 25.88
C SER A 148 0.81 -17.07 26.80
N GLY A 149 1.69 -16.21 27.32
CA GLY A 149 2.84 -16.60 28.13
C GLY A 149 4.06 -17.06 27.31
N LYS A 150 3.97 -17.07 25.99
CA LYS A 150 5.06 -17.41 25.06
C LYS A 150 6.02 -16.23 24.92
N TRP A 151 7.29 -16.53 24.61
CA TRP A 151 8.34 -15.53 24.53
C TRP A 151 8.48 -14.92 23.13
N ILE A 152 9.00 -13.69 23.07
CA ILE A 152 9.46 -13.02 21.84
C ILE A 152 10.93 -12.64 22.02
N VAL A 153 11.76 -13.01 21.07
CA VAL A 153 13.17 -12.60 20.95
C VAL A 153 13.36 -11.83 19.68
N ALA A 154 14.10 -10.73 19.73
CA ALA A 154 14.45 -9.93 18.54
C ALA A 154 15.96 -9.84 18.40
N SER A 155 16.48 -9.92 17.17
CA SER A 155 17.87 -9.63 16.87
C SER A 155 18.07 -8.99 15.50
N ALA A 156 19.02 -8.07 15.42
CA ALA A 156 19.39 -7.41 14.16
C ALA A 156 20.86 -6.98 14.15
N ASN A 157 21.37 -6.73 12.95
CA ASN A 157 22.62 -5.97 12.79
C ASN A 157 22.37 -4.47 12.92
N GLN A 158 21.18 -4.02 12.51
CA GLN A 158 20.76 -2.63 12.62
C GLN A 158 19.24 -2.57 12.78
N TYR A 159 18.76 -1.68 13.63
CA TYR A 159 17.35 -1.37 13.75
C TYR A 159 17.07 0.02 13.20
N HIS A 160 16.27 0.11 12.13
CA HIS A 160 15.60 1.35 11.76
C HIS A 160 14.56 1.70 12.83
N GLN A 161 14.30 2.99 13.04
CA GLN A 161 13.45 3.49 14.13
C GLN A 161 12.11 2.75 14.27
N VAL A 162 11.41 2.54 13.16
CA VAL A 162 10.07 1.92 13.19
C VAL A 162 10.18 0.41 13.42
N SER A 163 11.21 -0.24 12.85
CA SER A 163 11.49 -1.65 13.14
C SER A 163 11.87 -1.85 14.60
N TYR A 164 12.65 -0.91 15.19
CA TYR A 164 12.94 -0.91 16.62
C TYR A 164 11.68 -0.71 17.46
N TYR A 165 10.78 0.20 17.06
CA TYR A 165 9.49 0.38 17.74
C TYR A 165 8.72 -0.95 17.81
N VAL A 166 8.66 -1.72 16.71
CA VAL A 166 8.04 -3.05 16.69
C VAL A 166 8.82 -4.04 17.56
N ALA A 167 10.14 -4.13 17.38
CA ALA A 167 10.99 -5.07 18.11
C ALA A 167 11.04 -4.79 19.62
N SER A 168 10.82 -3.55 20.05
CA SER A 168 10.88 -3.14 21.46
C SER A 168 9.84 -3.83 22.37
N VAL A 169 8.86 -4.54 21.81
CA VAL A 169 7.90 -5.38 22.55
C VAL A 169 8.52 -6.70 23.00
N ALA A 170 9.63 -7.14 22.40
CA ALA A 170 10.28 -8.41 22.69
C ALA A 170 10.75 -8.51 24.15
N ASP A 171 10.82 -9.74 24.66
CA ASP A 171 11.34 -10.03 25.99
C ASP A 171 12.84 -9.80 26.06
N ASN A 172 13.54 -10.12 24.97
CA ASN A 172 14.96 -9.79 24.79
C ASN A 172 15.22 -9.26 23.40
N ILE A 173 16.01 -8.21 23.36
CA ILE A 173 16.47 -7.56 22.12
C ILE A 173 17.99 -7.65 22.07
N TYR A 174 18.49 -8.18 20.99
CA TYR A 174 19.89 -8.38 20.74
C TYR A 174 20.36 -7.54 19.55
N LEU A 175 21.59 -7.08 19.61
CA LEU A 175 22.23 -6.31 18.56
C LEU A 175 23.64 -6.85 18.32
N ASN A 176 24.11 -6.82 17.08
CA ASN A 176 25.48 -7.15 16.72
C ASN A 176 26.48 -6.15 17.35
N ASP A 177 27.72 -6.55 17.52
CA ASP A 177 28.81 -5.75 18.13
C ASP A 177 29.08 -4.42 17.43
N HIS A 178 28.90 -4.35 16.11
CA HIS A 178 28.98 -3.10 15.34
C HIS A 178 27.59 -2.62 14.86
N GLY A 179 26.54 -3.05 15.55
CA GLY A 179 25.17 -2.73 15.20
C GLY A 179 24.78 -1.32 15.61
N ALA A 180 23.67 -0.83 15.04
CA ALA A 180 23.16 0.51 15.30
C ALA A 180 21.64 0.51 15.51
N ILE A 181 21.15 1.47 16.31
CA ILE A 181 19.74 1.80 16.46
C ILE A 181 19.53 3.23 15.98
N ASP A 182 18.72 3.41 14.94
CA ASP A 182 18.35 4.73 14.43
C ASP A 182 17.12 5.24 15.20
N LEU A 183 17.34 5.95 16.30
CA LEU A 183 16.30 6.59 17.11
C LEU A 183 16.49 8.11 17.04
N ARG A 184 15.66 8.80 16.24
CA ARG A 184 15.86 10.22 15.88
C ARG A 184 14.60 11.08 15.90
N GLY A 185 13.43 10.48 16.13
CA GLY A 185 12.15 11.17 16.04
C GLY A 185 11.60 11.24 14.62
N LEU A 186 10.53 12.02 14.44
CA LEU A 186 9.86 12.19 13.17
C LEU A 186 10.15 13.58 12.60
N GLY A 187 10.66 13.63 11.38
CA GLY A 187 10.95 14.88 10.70
C GLY A 187 11.44 14.65 9.28
N GLY A 188 11.41 15.68 8.48
CA GLY A 188 11.87 15.64 7.10
C GLY A 188 11.68 16.96 6.39
N LYS A 189 12.36 17.14 5.28
CA LYS A 189 12.17 18.28 4.38
C LYS A 189 11.11 17.92 3.34
N ARG A 190 10.24 18.88 3.03
CA ARG A 190 9.31 18.81 1.93
C ARG A 190 9.82 19.68 0.78
N GLU A 191 9.66 19.19 -0.42
CA GLU A 191 10.05 19.88 -1.63
C GLU A 191 8.95 20.84 -2.11
N TYR A 192 9.37 21.98 -2.67
CA TYR A 192 8.50 23.01 -3.24
C TYR A 192 9.01 23.37 -4.62
N TYR A 193 8.22 23.08 -5.62
CA TYR A 193 8.64 23.15 -7.02
C TYR A 193 8.28 24.47 -7.71
N LYS A 194 7.55 25.40 -7.02
CA LYS A 194 7.14 26.67 -7.62
C LYS A 194 8.32 27.41 -8.28
N GLY A 195 9.47 27.49 -7.60
CA GLY A 195 10.65 28.14 -8.17
C GLY A 195 11.22 27.48 -9.43
N LEU A 196 11.11 26.16 -9.54
CA LEU A 196 11.44 25.40 -10.75
C LEU A 196 10.44 25.72 -11.88
N TYR A 197 9.15 25.67 -11.57
CA TYR A 197 8.09 25.94 -12.53
C TYR A 197 8.13 27.36 -13.07
N ASP A 198 8.37 28.36 -12.20
CA ASP A 198 8.54 29.76 -12.61
C ASP A 198 9.71 29.91 -13.63
N LYS A 199 10.84 29.22 -13.39
CA LYS A 199 11.98 29.22 -14.32
C LYS A 199 11.65 28.57 -15.66
N LEU A 200 10.82 27.54 -15.66
CA LEU A 200 10.36 26.84 -16.86
C LEU A 200 9.23 27.58 -17.60
N GLY A 201 8.60 28.60 -16.99
CA GLY A 201 7.44 29.26 -17.55
C GLY A 201 6.16 28.45 -17.38
N ILE A 202 6.10 27.60 -16.36
CA ILE A 202 4.93 26.81 -15.99
C ILE A 202 4.29 27.46 -14.77
N LYS A 203 2.97 27.60 -14.75
CA LYS A 203 2.22 28.15 -13.62
C LYS A 203 1.19 27.15 -13.13
N TYR A 204 1.29 26.70 -11.88
CA TYR A 204 0.21 25.94 -11.28
C TYR A 204 -0.86 26.87 -10.71
N MET A 205 -2.10 26.63 -11.08
CA MET A 205 -3.28 27.35 -10.59
C MET A 205 -4.09 26.42 -9.70
N ALA A 206 -4.48 26.91 -8.52
CA ALA A 206 -5.24 26.14 -7.57
C ALA A 206 -6.59 26.78 -7.28
N ALA A 207 -7.67 26.02 -7.43
CA ALA A 207 -8.96 26.31 -6.82
C ALA A 207 -9.08 25.44 -5.58
N LYS A 208 -9.22 26.01 -4.37
CA LYS A 208 -9.30 25.23 -3.13
C LYS A 208 -10.22 25.85 -2.10
N VAL A 209 -10.78 25.02 -1.23
CA VAL A 209 -11.48 25.46 -0.03
C VAL A 209 -10.81 24.85 1.20
N GLY A 210 -10.63 25.71 2.19
CA GLY A 210 -10.02 25.34 3.46
C GLY A 210 -8.56 25.76 3.59
N LYS A 211 -8.29 26.47 4.71
CA LYS A 211 -6.95 27.02 4.99
C LYS A 211 -5.88 25.94 5.24
N TYR A 212 -6.30 24.74 5.68
CA TYR A 212 -5.41 23.60 5.92
C TYR A 212 -5.27 22.64 4.71
N LYS A 213 -5.97 22.88 3.57
CA LYS A 213 -5.84 22.04 2.38
C LYS A 213 -4.53 22.34 1.66
N SER A 214 -3.45 21.77 2.18
CA SER A 214 -2.06 22.09 1.82
C SER A 214 -1.49 21.21 0.70
N TYR A 215 -2.28 20.28 0.12
CA TYR A 215 -1.83 19.44 -1.00
C TYR A 215 -1.22 20.26 -2.14
N VAL A 216 -1.85 21.37 -2.50
CA VAL A 216 -1.44 22.22 -3.63
C VAL A 216 -0.17 23.05 -3.36
N GLU A 217 0.28 23.15 -2.10
CA GLU A 217 1.33 24.09 -1.71
C GLU A 217 2.70 23.77 -2.32
N SER A 218 3.04 22.49 -2.48
CA SER A 218 4.31 22.09 -3.11
C SER A 218 4.46 22.61 -4.54
N ASN A 219 3.35 22.80 -5.25
CA ASN A 219 3.35 23.31 -6.62
C ASN A 219 3.09 24.81 -6.71
N THR A 220 2.50 25.42 -5.68
CA THR A 220 2.05 26.84 -5.71
C THR A 220 2.81 27.76 -4.79
N LEU A 221 3.56 27.23 -3.83
CA LEU A 221 4.34 28.00 -2.86
C LEU A 221 5.82 27.62 -2.91
N THR A 222 6.67 28.44 -2.30
CA THR A 222 8.12 28.19 -2.14
C THR A 222 8.48 27.66 -0.76
N GLY A 223 7.50 27.44 0.10
CA GLY A 223 7.65 26.95 1.47
C GLY A 223 6.29 26.64 2.10
N MET A 224 6.33 26.01 3.24
CA MET A 224 5.17 25.58 4.01
C MET A 224 4.39 26.77 4.58
N SER A 225 3.07 26.80 4.43
CA SER A 225 2.22 27.76 5.11
C SER A 225 2.19 27.53 6.62
N ASP A 226 1.80 28.56 7.40
CA ASP A 226 1.66 28.42 8.85
C ASP A 226 0.60 27.38 9.23
N TYR A 227 -0.48 27.27 8.47
CA TYR A 227 -1.52 26.26 8.68
C TYR A 227 -1.04 24.83 8.39
N ASP A 228 -0.23 24.63 7.35
CA ASP A 228 0.36 23.30 7.07
C ASP A 228 1.39 22.95 8.15
N ARG A 229 2.20 23.92 8.57
CA ARG A 229 3.16 23.74 9.67
C ARG A 229 2.45 23.35 10.98
N GLU A 230 1.36 24.06 11.33
CA GLU A 230 0.58 23.76 12.53
C GLU A 230 0.06 22.32 12.53
N GLN A 231 -0.64 21.90 11.47
CA GLN A 231 -1.22 20.55 11.42
C GLN A 231 -0.15 19.47 11.40
N ARG A 232 0.95 19.64 10.64
CA ARG A 232 2.06 18.68 10.59
C ARG A 232 2.73 18.52 11.94
N THR A 233 3.02 19.63 12.61
CA THR A 233 3.60 19.63 13.96
C THR A 233 2.68 18.86 14.92
N ALA A 234 1.37 19.10 14.85
CA ALA A 234 0.40 18.46 15.73
C ALA A 234 0.40 16.93 15.55
N TYR A 235 0.21 16.42 14.31
CA TYR A 235 0.12 14.97 14.12
C TYR A 235 1.49 14.27 14.25
N GLN A 236 2.60 14.88 13.83
CA GLN A 236 3.92 14.30 14.00
C GLN A 236 4.29 14.14 15.48
N ASN A 237 4.06 15.18 16.28
CA ASN A 237 4.27 15.11 17.73
C ASN A 237 3.34 14.08 18.39
N GLY A 238 2.08 13.99 17.94
CA GLY A 238 1.15 13.00 18.45
C GLY A 238 1.62 11.57 18.19
N ILE A 239 2.05 11.26 16.96
CA ILE A 239 2.59 9.95 16.58
C ILE A 239 3.86 9.65 17.37
N TRP A 240 4.81 10.59 17.42
CA TRP A 240 6.07 10.40 18.14
C TRP A 240 5.87 10.14 19.63
N ASN A 241 5.04 10.93 20.28
CA ASN A 241 4.70 10.77 21.70
C ASN A 241 4.04 9.41 21.96
N TYR A 242 3.18 8.93 21.04
CA TYR A 242 2.59 7.61 21.14
C TYR A 242 3.66 6.51 21.05
N MET A 243 4.55 6.57 20.06
CA MET A 243 5.65 5.60 19.90
C MET A 243 6.59 5.60 21.10
N LEU A 244 6.97 6.78 21.61
CA LEU A 244 7.82 6.92 22.80
C LEU A 244 7.18 6.24 24.03
N LYS A 245 5.88 6.51 24.26
CA LYS A 245 5.14 5.90 25.37
C LYS A 245 5.16 4.37 25.28
N GLU A 246 4.86 3.83 24.12
CA GLU A 246 4.82 2.38 23.91
C GLU A 246 6.19 1.70 24.05
N MET A 247 7.25 2.32 23.52
CA MET A 247 8.63 1.84 23.71
C MET A 247 9.05 1.92 25.16
N ALA A 248 8.78 3.05 25.83
CA ALA A 248 9.14 3.29 27.23
C ALA A 248 8.48 2.26 28.16
N GLU A 249 7.19 1.96 27.94
CA GLU A 249 6.46 0.95 28.70
C GLU A 249 7.13 -0.43 28.55
N SER A 250 7.43 -0.85 27.33
CA SER A 250 8.01 -2.17 27.04
C SER A 250 9.45 -2.30 27.56
N ARG A 251 10.25 -1.24 27.44
CA ARG A 251 11.66 -1.23 27.88
C ARG A 251 11.83 -0.80 29.34
N LYS A 252 10.73 -0.49 30.05
CA LYS A 252 10.71 -0.06 31.46
C LYS A 252 11.63 1.14 31.71
N VAL A 253 11.56 2.13 30.83
CA VAL A 253 12.27 3.41 30.90
C VAL A 253 11.26 4.56 30.84
N LYS A 254 11.71 5.79 31.08
CA LYS A 254 10.84 6.97 30.95
C LYS A 254 10.78 7.41 29.48
N ALA A 255 9.60 7.81 29.00
CA ALA A 255 9.43 8.33 27.64
C ALA A 255 10.27 9.60 27.39
N GLU A 256 10.38 10.45 28.41
CA GLU A 256 11.21 11.66 28.38
C GLU A 256 12.69 11.32 28.21
N ALA A 257 13.17 10.23 28.82
CA ALA A 257 14.56 9.78 28.66
C ALA A 257 14.84 9.30 27.24
N LEU A 258 13.90 8.56 26.61
CA LEU A 258 14.05 8.16 25.22
C LEU A 258 14.03 9.36 24.27
N ASN A 259 13.14 10.31 24.52
CA ASN A 259 13.07 11.56 23.73
C ASN A 259 14.36 12.38 23.89
N GLN A 260 14.92 12.43 25.10
CA GLN A 260 16.16 13.13 25.37
C GLN A 260 17.34 12.51 24.61
N LEU A 261 17.44 11.17 24.59
CA LEU A 261 18.45 10.46 23.77
C LEU A 261 18.38 10.83 22.28
N ALA A 262 17.16 10.89 21.73
CA ALA A 262 16.94 11.28 20.32
C ALA A 262 17.28 12.76 20.04
N ASN A 263 17.23 13.64 21.07
CA ASN A 263 17.57 15.05 20.92
C ASN A 263 19.07 15.35 21.15
N ASP A 264 19.70 14.66 22.09
CA ASP A 264 21.07 14.98 22.52
C ASP A 264 22.14 14.35 21.66
N SER A 265 21.80 13.28 20.91
CA SER A 265 22.79 12.53 20.12
C SER A 265 22.18 11.93 18.86
N ILE A 266 23.04 11.64 17.88
CA ILE A 266 22.68 10.82 16.74
C ILE A 266 22.89 9.36 17.17
N MET A 267 21.81 8.73 17.64
CA MET A 267 21.87 7.38 18.22
C MET A 267 22.46 6.35 17.25
N ALA A 268 22.26 6.51 15.94
CA ALA A 268 22.85 5.60 14.94
C ALA A 268 24.40 5.54 14.95
N PHE A 269 25.07 6.46 15.66
CA PHE A 269 26.55 6.50 15.79
C PHE A 269 27.01 6.20 17.22
N ALA A 270 26.11 5.78 18.10
CA ALA A 270 26.47 5.43 19.47
C ALA A 270 27.16 4.04 19.54
N ASP A 271 27.96 3.82 20.59
CA ASP A 271 28.52 2.51 20.86
C ASP A 271 27.41 1.52 21.26
N PRO A 272 27.42 0.26 20.78
CA PRO A 272 26.40 -0.73 21.13
C PRO A 272 26.19 -0.92 22.63
N ASN A 273 27.24 -0.76 23.45
CA ASN A 273 27.13 -0.83 24.93
C ASN A 273 26.34 0.35 25.52
N ASP A 274 26.26 1.49 24.83
CA ASP A 274 25.45 2.60 25.28
C ASP A 274 23.94 2.30 25.10
N TYR A 275 23.56 1.52 24.09
CA TYR A 275 22.19 1.02 23.97
C TYR A 275 21.81 0.07 25.11
N VAL A 276 22.77 -0.77 25.59
CA VAL A 276 22.56 -1.62 26.78
C VAL A 276 22.35 -0.76 28.02
N LYS A 277 23.20 0.25 28.25
CA LYS A 277 23.08 1.20 29.39
C LYS A 277 21.74 1.95 29.34
N ALA A 278 21.31 2.35 28.15
CA ALA A 278 20.03 3.01 27.91
C ALA A 278 18.82 2.04 27.97
N ARG A 279 19.04 0.74 28.13
CA ARG A 279 18.03 -0.32 28.10
C ARG A 279 17.26 -0.42 26.79
N LEU A 280 17.86 0.06 25.69
CA LEU A 280 17.29 -0.12 24.36
C LEU A 280 17.44 -1.57 23.89
N ILE A 281 18.53 -2.23 24.25
CA ILE A 281 18.78 -3.66 24.03
C ILE A 281 19.17 -4.33 25.34
N ASP A 282 19.13 -5.66 25.34
CA ASP A 282 19.48 -6.46 26.54
C ASP A 282 20.93 -6.94 26.50
N LYS A 283 21.47 -7.21 25.31
CA LYS A 283 22.83 -7.71 25.13
C LYS A 283 23.34 -7.47 23.72
N VAL A 284 24.64 -7.23 23.61
CA VAL A 284 25.39 -7.29 22.35
C VAL A 284 25.84 -8.72 22.14
N ILE A 285 25.46 -9.36 21.03
CA ILE A 285 25.81 -10.75 20.68
C ILE A 285 25.97 -10.93 19.18
N PHE A 286 26.75 -11.94 18.80
CA PHE A 286 26.87 -12.32 17.39
C PHE A 286 25.71 -13.22 16.93
N PRO A 287 25.44 -13.28 15.60
CA PRO A 287 24.33 -14.08 15.07
C PRO A 287 24.35 -15.56 15.44
N GLU A 288 25.51 -16.17 15.54
CA GLU A 288 25.67 -17.57 15.95
C GLU A 288 25.30 -17.82 17.42
N GLU A 289 25.46 -16.83 18.31
CA GLU A 289 25.08 -16.93 19.73
C GLU A 289 23.54 -16.88 19.87
N ILE A 290 22.82 -16.29 18.94
CA ILE A 290 21.35 -16.21 18.96
C ILE A 290 20.73 -17.60 18.92
N LYS A 291 21.26 -18.49 18.08
CA LYS A 291 20.80 -19.89 18.03
C LYS A 291 20.95 -20.58 19.38
N ALA A 292 22.04 -20.34 20.07
CA ALA A 292 22.28 -20.90 21.43
C ALA A 292 21.26 -20.33 22.44
N GLU A 293 20.96 -19.05 22.39
CA GLU A 293 19.95 -18.44 23.26
C GLU A 293 18.53 -18.99 23.00
N ILE A 294 18.16 -19.23 21.73
CA ILE A 294 16.89 -19.85 21.37
C ILE A 294 16.83 -21.30 21.86
N LYS A 295 17.87 -22.12 21.61
CA LYS A 295 17.96 -23.52 22.10
C LYS A 295 17.80 -23.61 23.61
N LYS A 296 18.45 -22.69 24.33
CA LYS A 296 18.33 -22.61 25.81
C LYS A 296 16.87 -22.36 26.24
N ARG A 297 16.14 -21.52 25.54
CA ARG A 297 14.70 -21.25 25.81
C ARG A 297 13.82 -22.45 25.51
N LEU A 298 14.11 -23.14 24.41
CA LEU A 298 13.43 -24.36 24.01
C LEU A 298 13.81 -25.57 24.90
N LYS A 299 14.87 -25.45 25.73
CA LYS A 299 15.43 -26.54 26.58
C LYS A 299 15.84 -27.76 25.76
N ILE A 300 16.42 -27.52 24.58
CA ILE A 300 16.97 -28.55 23.70
C ILE A 300 18.50 -28.53 23.73
N ASP A 301 19.12 -29.64 23.34
CA ASP A 301 20.56 -29.77 23.34
C ASP A 301 21.23 -28.94 22.23
N LYS A 302 22.56 -28.73 22.37
CA LYS A 302 23.31 -27.89 21.41
C LYS A 302 23.29 -28.47 19.99
N ASP A 303 23.22 -29.79 19.90
CA ASP A 303 23.26 -30.51 18.62
C ASP A 303 21.87 -30.70 17.99
N ASP A 304 20.79 -30.42 18.73
CA ASP A 304 19.42 -30.50 18.22
C ASP A 304 19.12 -29.36 17.25
N ASP A 305 18.27 -29.62 16.24
CA ASP A 305 17.79 -28.60 15.34
C ASP A 305 16.62 -27.79 15.92
N ILE A 306 16.59 -26.50 15.66
CA ILE A 306 15.44 -25.64 15.97
C ILE A 306 14.40 -25.82 14.86
N HIS A 307 13.21 -26.30 15.22
CA HIS A 307 12.08 -26.33 14.29
C HIS A 307 11.56 -24.90 14.06
N GLN A 308 11.87 -24.35 12.89
CA GLN A 308 11.48 -23.00 12.51
C GLN A 308 10.29 -23.06 11.54
N LEU A 309 9.37 -22.14 11.73
CA LEU A 309 8.23 -21.91 10.83
C LEU A 309 8.38 -20.51 10.24
N THR A 310 8.28 -20.43 8.93
CA THR A 310 8.26 -19.17 8.18
C THR A 310 6.84 -18.58 8.14
N LEU A 311 6.68 -17.38 7.60
CA LEU A 311 5.36 -16.79 7.36
C LEU A 311 4.53 -17.67 6.42
N SER A 312 5.12 -18.19 5.34
CA SER A 312 4.45 -19.08 4.39
C SER A 312 3.98 -20.37 5.08
N ASP A 313 4.82 -20.98 5.93
CA ASP A 313 4.42 -22.16 6.70
C ASP A 313 3.21 -21.86 7.58
N MET A 314 3.24 -20.72 8.29
CA MET A 314 2.16 -20.33 9.21
C MET A 314 0.84 -20.01 8.50
N LEU A 315 0.88 -19.47 7.28
CA LEU A 315 -0.33 -19.27 6.49
C LEU A 315 -1.02 -20.58 6.16
N ASN A 316 -0.24 -21.66 5.93
CA ASN A 316 -0.71 -22.99 5.62
C ASN A 316 -1.03 -23.88 6.85
N VAL A 317 -0.82 -23.37 8.08
CA VAL A 317 -1.31 -24.02 9.31
C VAL A 317 -2.82 -23.86 9.37
N LYS A 318 -3.54 -24.98 9.52
CA LYS A 318 -4.99 -24.98 9.71
C LYS A 318 -5.37 -24.36 11.05
N SER A 319 -6.38 -23.51 11.05
CA SER A 319 -7.08 -23.05 12.26
C SER A 319 -8.37 -23.85 12.45
N GLU A 320 -8.62 -24.32 13.66
CA GLU A 320 -9.85 -25.08 13.96
C GLU A 320 -11.10 -24.18 14.04
N LYS A 321 -10.94 -22.85 14.01
CA LYS A 321 -12.01 -21.87 14.26
C LYS A 321 -12.48 -21.09 13.02
N ASP A 322 -11.93 -21.37 11.84
CA ASP A 322 -12.09 -20.45 10.70
C ASP A 322 -13.40 -20.56 9.92
N ASP A 323 -14.23 -21.60 10.14
CA ASP A 323 -15.39 -21.88 9.27
C ASP A 323 -16.77 -21.91 9.99
N ASP A 324 -16.83 -21.72 11.31
CA ASP A 324 -18.10 -21.83 12.05
C ASP A 324 -18.78 -20.48 12.29
N GLY A 325 -20.11 -20.44 12.13
CA GLY A 325 -20.97 -19.32 12.46
C GLY A 325 -21.33 -18.41 11.28
N ASP A 326 -21.91 -17.26 11.61
CA ASP A 326 -22.37 -16.26 10.65
C ASP A 326 -21.18 -15.51 10.00
N LYS A 327 -21.30 -15.16 8.71
CA LYS A 327 -20.24 -14.50 7.95
C LYS A 327 -20.18 -12.99 8.22
N ILE A 328 -19.01 -12.47 8.59
CA ILE A 328 -18.65 -11.05 8.55
C ILE A 328 -17.68 -10.82 7.40
N ALA A 329 -18.04 -9.97 6.44
CA ALA A 329 -17.16 -9.59 5.35
C ALA A 329 -16.22 -8.47 5.78
N ILE A 330 -14.90 -8.65 5.56
CA ILE A 330 -13.90 -7.58 5.70
C ILE A 330 -13.51 -7.12 4.30
N TYR A 331 -13.99 -5.97 3.88
CA TYR A 331 -13.65 -5.39 2.58
C TYR A 331 -12.50 -4.41 2.71
N TYR A 332 -11.38 -4.71 2.05
CA TYR A 332 -10.18 -3.87 2.05
C TYR A 332 -10.20 -2.86 0.91
N ALA A 333 -10.24 -1.57 1.27
CA ALA A 333 -10.13 -0.43 0.37
C ALA A 333 -8.85 0.36 0.72
N TYR A 334 -7.75 0.12 -0.03
CA TYR A 334 -6.46 0.73 0.25
C TYR A 334 -5.79 1.28 -1.01
N GLY A 335 -4.99 2.34 -0.84
CA GLY A 335 -4.38 3.10 -1.93
C GLY A 335 -5.17 4.34 -2.33
N SER A 336 -4.85 4.89 -3.51
CA SER A 336 -5.49 6.10 -4.04
C SER A 336 -6.87 5.81 -4.61
N ILE A 337 -7.85 6.69 -4.37
CA ILE A 337 -9.19 6.58 -4.95
C ILE A 337 -9.18 7.15 -6.37
N VAL A 338 -9.51 6.32 -7.36
CA VAL A 338 -9.39 6.63 -8.79
C VAL A 338 -10.67 6.30 -9.56
N ASP A 339 -10.86 6.95 -10.71
CA ASP A 339 -12.00 6.66 -11.59
C ASP A 339 -11.79 5.38 -12.41
N SER A 340 -10.52 5.02 -12.72
CA SER A 340 -10.17 3.79 -13.44
C SER A 340 -8.76 3.29 -13.07
N GLU A 341 -8.52 1.98 -13.13
CA GLU A 341 -7.21 1.37 -12.89
C GLU A 341 -6.13 1.77 -13.89
N THR A 342 -6.50 1.99 -15.15
CA THR A 342 -5.57 2.34 -16.22
C THR A 342 -4.74 3.58 -15.86
N ILE A 343 -5.35 4.54 -15.18
CA ILE A 343 -4.68 5.76 -14.75
C ILE A 343 -3.61 5.44 -13.69
N ASN A 344 -3.92 4.61 -12.73
CA ASN A 344 -3.00 4.27 -11.63
C ASN A 344 -1.78 3.45 -12.12
N LYS A 345 -2.01 2.49 -13.02
CA LYS A 345 -0.91 1.69 -13.62
C LYS A 345 0.05 2.54 -14.45
N LEU A 346 -0.48 3.55 -15.17
CA LEU A 346 0.34 4.51 -15.92
C LEU A 346 1.21 5.39 -15.02
N GLN A 347 0.95 5.44 -13.73
CA GLN A 347 1.67 6.26 -12.74
C GLN A 347 2.70 5.47 -11.94
N GLY A 348 2.90 4.17 -12.23
CA GLY A 348 3.73 3.28 -11.41
C GLY A 348 3.15 3.12 -10.00
N GLY A 349 1.86 3.43 -9.81
CA GLY A 349 1.17 3.39 -8.54
C GLY A 349 0.93 1.96 -8.05
N GLY A 350 0.97 1.79 -6.73
CA GLY A 350 0.55 0.58 -6.05
C GLY A 350 -0.96 0.34 -6.15
N HIS A 351 -1.54 -0.23 -5.14
CA HIS A 351 -2.98 -0.50 -5.09
C HIS A 351 -3.84 0.76 -5.23
N SER A 352 -4.99 0.59 -5.87
CA SER A 352 -5.97 1.66 -6.07
C SER A 352 -7.38 1.21 -5.70
N ILE A 353 -8.16 2.17 -5.23
CA ILE A 353 -9.58 2.01 -4.94
C ILE A 353 -10.34 2.55 -6.15
N VAL A 354 -10.82 1.66 -7.02
CA VAL A 354 -11.56 2.04 -8.23
C VAL A 354 -13.03 2.26 -7.89
N GLY A 355 -13.53 3.47 -8.13
CA GLY A 355 -14.87 3.89 -7.70
C GLY A 355 -15.97 2.94 -8.14
N LYS A 356 -16.01 2.57 -9.43
CA LYS A 356 -17.01 1.69 -10.00
C LYS A 356 -16.94 0.29 -9.41
N THR A 357 -15.77 -0.35 -9.45
CA THR A 357 -15.55 -1.73 -9.00
C THR A 357 -15.87 -1.88 -7.51
N THR A 358 -15.31 -0.98 -6.67
CA THR A 358 -15.56 -1.00 -5.22
C THR A 358 -17.05 -0.82 -4.90
N ALA A 359 -17.74 0.08 -5.62
CA ALA A 359 -19.17 0.28 -5.42
C ALA A 359 -20.01 -0.94 -5.84
N GLU A 360 -19.62 -1.65 -6.89
CA GLU A 360 -20.27 -2.89 -7.32
C GLU A 360 -20.07 -4.01 -6.31
N ASP A 361 -18.87 -4.18 -5.79
CA ASP A 361 -18.57 -5.21 -4.78
C ASP A 361 -19.32 -4.97 -3.47
N LEU A 362 -19.37 -3.71 -2.99
CA LEU A 362 -20.16 -3.36 -1.81
C LEU A 362 -21.68 -3.64 -2.01
N ARG A 363 -22.21 -3.46 -3.24
CA ARG A 363 -23.60 -3.84 -3.55
C ARG A 363 -23.79 -5.35 -3.55
N LYS A 364 -22.84 -6.14 -4.09
CA LYS A 364 -22.89 -7.61 -4.00
C LYS A 364 -22.92 -8.07 -2.54
N LEU A 365 -22.05 -7.51 -1.68
CA LEU A 365 -22.07 -7.80 -0.24
C LEU A 365 -23.39 -7.38 0.43
N ALA A 366 -24.04 -6.32 -0.06
CA ALA A 366 -25.37 -5.92 0.44
C ALA A 366 -26.46 -6.93 0.10
N ASP A 367 -26.33 -7.62 -1.03
CA ASP A 367 -27.29 -8.59 -1.55
C ASP A 367 -26.98 -10.05 -1.18
N ASP A 368 -25.79 -10.34 -0.65
CA ASP A 368 -25.38 -11.67 -0.19
C ASP A 368 -26.00 -11.99 1.16
N ASP A 369 -26.99 -12.90 1.20
CA ASP A 369 -27.71 -13.27 2.42
C ASP A 369 -26.83 -13.97 3.47
N ASP A 370 -25.69 -14.53 3.09
CA ASP A 370 -24.77 -15.17 4.04
C ASP A 370 -23.98 -14.13 4.84
N VAL A 371 -23.70 -12.96 4.27
CA VAL A 371 -23.01 -11.87 4.94
C VAL A 371 -23.95 -11.13 5.89
N LYS A 372 -23.67 -11.14 7.20
CA LYS A 372 -24.50 -10.51 8.24
C LYS A 372 -24.04 -9.11 8.62
N ALA A 373 -22.77 -8.79 8.47
CA ALA A 373 -22.20 -7.48 8.70
C ALA A 373 -20.98 -7.26 7.80
N VAL A 374 -20.61 -6.00 7.58
CA VAL A 374 -19.42 -5.64 6.80
C VAL A 374 -18.50 -4.75 7.63
N VAL A 375 -17.23 -5.13 7.70
CA VAL A 375 -16.14 -4.26 8.13
C VAL A 375 -15.50 -3.67 6.90
N PHE A 376 -15.64 -2.37 6.72
CA PHE A 376 -15.04 -1.63 5.61
C PHE A 376 -13.68 -1.10 6.05
N ARG A 377 -12.61 -1.81 5.68
CA ARG A 377 -11.23 -1.45 6.02
C ARG A 377 -10.72 -0.42 5.03
N VAL A 378 -10.50 0.81 5.49
CA VAL A 378 -10.07 1.95 4.66
C VAL A 378 -8.65 2.36 5.01
N ASN A 379 -7.72 2.31 4.03
CA ASN A 379 -6.36 2.84 4.14
C ASN A 379 -6.05 3.72 2.92
N SER A 380 -6.53 4.98 2.94
CA SER A 380 -6.47 5.89 1.80
C SER A 380 -6.35 7.36 2.20
N GLY A 381 -5.44 8.07 1.54
CA GLY A 381 -5.36 9.55 1.59
C GLY A 381 -6.44 10.27 0.77
N GLY A 382 -7.30 9.53 0.06
CA GLY A 382 -8.33 10.05 -0.82
C GLY A 382 -7.96 9.97 -2.29
N GLY A 383 -8.59 10.82 -3.12
CA GLY A 383 -8.40 10.88 -4.57
C GLY A 383 -9.57 11.54 -5.29
N SER A 384 -10.08 10.90 -6.35
CA SER A 384 -11.22 11.41 -7.12
C SER A 384 -12.47 11.59 -6.26
N ALA A 385 -13.05 12.78 -6.29
CA ALA A 385 -14.31 13.06 -5.60
C ALA A 385 -15.49 12.30 -6.23
N VAL A 386 -15.47 12.07 -7.54
CA VAL A 386 -16.50 11.32 -8.25
C VAL A 386 -16.48 9.84 -7.84
N ALA A 387 -15.29 9.23 -7.84
CA ALA A 387 -15.13 7.85 -7.37
C ALA A 387 -15.49 7.71 -5.89
N SER A 388 -15.07 8.67 -5.05
CA SER A 388 -15.43 8.70 -3.63
C SER A 388 -16.95 8.76 -3.42
N GLU A 389 -17.67 9.54 -4.23
CA GLU A 389 -19.13 9.63 -4.14
C GLU A 389 -19.83 8.34 -4.59
N GLN A 390 -19.32 7.65 -5.62
CA GLN A 390 -19.86 6.35 -6.05
C GLN A 390 -19.75 5.32 -4.91
N ILE A 391 -18.59 5.26 -4.26
CA ILE A 391 -18.34 4.34 -3.14
C ILE A 391 -19.20 4.73 -1.94
N ARG A 392 -19.23 6.01 -1.55
CA ARG A 392 -20.06 6.50 -0.44
C ARG A 392 -21.53 6.12 -0.62
N HIS A 393 -22.05 6.29 -1.83
CA HIS A 393 -23.42 5.91 -2.13
C HIS A 393 -23.65 4.39 -1.93
N ALA A 394 -22.71 3.56 -2.37
CA ALA A 394 -22.77 2.12 -2.16
C ALA A 394 -22.71 1.75 -0.67
N VAL A 395 -21.84 2.41 0.13
CA VAL A 395 -21.80 2.23 1.59
C VAL A 395 -23.14 2.60 2.24
N LYS A 396 -23.80 3.68 1.80
CA LYS A 396 -25.13 4.09 2.29
C LYS A 396 -26.19 3.04 1.98
N LEU A 397 -26.17 2.45 0.79
CA LEU A 397 -27.09 1.37 0.40
C LEU A 397 -26.83 0.08 1.22
N LEU A 398 -25.57 -0.29 1.39
CA LEU A 398 -25.14 -1.41 2.20
C LEU A 398 -25.59 -1.23 3.66
N LYS A 399 -25.35 -0.06 4.26
CA LYS A 399 -25.78 0.29 5.62
C LYS A 399 -27.30 0.16 5.83
N ALA A 400 -28.11 0.41 4.80
CA ALA A 400 -29.55 0.27 4.89
C ALA A 400 -30.01 -1.20 5.05
N LYS A 401 -29.16 -2.17 4.67
CA LYS A 401 -29.45 -3.60 4.73
C LYS A 401 -28.72 -4.31 5.87
N LYS A 402 -27.47 -3.91 6.14
CA LYS A 402 -26.56 -4.61 7.07
C LYS A 402 -25.72 -3.61 7.86
N PRO A 403 -25.30 -3.92 9.09
CA PRO A 403 -24.35 -3.10 9.83
C PRO A 403 -23.03 -2.93 9.05
N VAL A 404 -22.55 -1.68 8.97
CA VAL A 404 -21.26 -1.34 8.38
C VAL A 404 -20.39 -0.66 9.42
N VAL A 405 -19.25 -1.25 9.74
CA VAL A 405 -18.24 -0.67 10.63
C VAL A 405 -17.01 -0.34 9.81
N VAL A 406 -16.55 0.91 9.86
CA VAL A 406 -15.28 1.29 9.24
C VAL A 406 -14.14 0.98 10.20
N SER A 407 -13.07 0.35 9.67
CA SER A 407 -11.76 0.25 10.31
C SER A 407 -10.76 1.08 9.50
N MET A 408 -10.21 2.13 10.10
CA MET A 408 -9.23 2.97 9.44
C MET A 408 -7.81 2.42 9.64
N GLY A 409 -7.04 2.32 8.55
CA GLY A 409 -5.62 1.92 8.54
C GLY A 409 -4.67 3.08 8.83
N GLY A 410 -3.59 3.19 8.06
CA GLY A 410 -2.62 4.28 8.17
C GLY A 410 -3.22 5.65 7.94
N ALA A 411 -4.08 5.74 6.93
CA ALA A 411 -4.83 6.94 6.60
C ALA A 411 -6.27 6.61 6.20
N ALA A 412 -7.22 7.45 6.60
CA ALA A 412 -8.56 7.50 6.03
C ALA A 412 -9.00 8.97 6.00
N ALA A 413 -8.49 9.70 5.01
CA ALA A 413 -8.57 11.15 4.95
C ALA A 413 -9.09 11.64 3.60
N SER A 414 -9.69 12.82 3.59
CA SER A 414 -10.25 13.44 2.39
C SER A 414 -11.26 12.49 1.70
N GLY A 415 -11.03 12.01 0.49
CA GLY A 415 -11.86 10.98 -0.15
C GLY A 415 -12.00 9.72 0.69
N GLY A 416 -10.95 9.30 1.41
CA GLY A 416 -10.99 8.18 2.36
C GLY A 416 -11.94 8.43 3.53
N TYR A 417 -12.02 9.67 4.03
CA TYR A 417 -13.02 10.04 5.03
C TYR A 417 -14.43 10.18 4.43
N TRP A 418 -14.53 10.68 3.19
CA TRP A 418 -15.78 10.77 2.44
C TRP A 418 -16.50 9.43 2.38
N ILE A 419 -15.77 8.36 1.99
CA ILE A 419 -16.34 7.01 1.90
C ILE A 419 -16.61 6.36 3.27
N SER A 420 -15.90 6.78 4.30
CA SER A 420 -16.00 6.25 5.67
C SER A 420 -17.15 6.86 6.46
N SER A 421 -17.45 8.15 6.23
CA SER A 421 -18.34 8.95 7.07
C SER A 421 -19.78 8.42 7.22
N PRO A 422 -20.41 7.70 6.23
CA PRO A 422 -21.77 7.20 6.38
C PRO A 422 -21.90 5.93 7.21
N ALA A 423 -20.82 5.28 7.63
CA ALA A 423 -20.84 4.02 8.38
C ALA A 423 -21.66 4.11 9.69
N ASN A 424 -22.02 2.96 10.26
CA ASN A 424 -22.68 2.91 11.59
C ASN A 424 -21.71 3.25 12.71
N TYR A 425 -20.43 2.89 12.55
CA TYR A 425 -19.39 3.08 13.54
C TYR A 425 -18.03 3.16 12.89
N ILE A 426 -17.14 3.98 13.42
CA ILE A 426 -15.79 4.19 12.89
C ILE A 426 -14.77 3.89 13.98
N VAL A 427 -13.91 2.91 13.73
CA VAL A 427 -12.75 2.56 14.55
C VAL A 427 -11.49 2.98 13.83
N ALA A 428 -10.55 3.58 14.55
CA ALA A 428 -9.25 4.00 14.00
C ALA A 428 -8.12 3.67 14.98
N GLU A 429 -6.95 3.37 14.44
CA GLU A 429 -5.75 3.23 15.27
C GLU A 429 -5.35 4.59 15.88
N PRO A 430 -4.78 4.63 17.09
CA PRO A 430 -4.33 5.88 17.70
C PRO A 430 -3.46 6.77 16.80
N THR A 431 -2.64 6.15 15.94
CA THR A 431 -1.73 6.85 15.02
C THR A 431 -2.27 7.02 13.60
N THR A 432 -3.51 6.62 13.34
CA THR A 432 -4.20 6.85 12.05
C THR A 432 -4.33 8.35 11.78
N ILE A 433 -4.13 8.74 10.52
CA ILE A 433 -4.37 10.09 10.03
C ILE A 433 -5.72 10.14 9.31
N THR A 434 -6.58 11.11 9.70
CA THR A 434 -7.94 11.22 9.16
C THR A 434 -8.38 12.67 8.97
N GLY A 435 -9.65 12.90 8.65
CA GLY A 435 -10.20 14.22 8.40
C GLY A 435 -9.86 14.72 7.01
N SER A 436 -9.06 15.78 6.89
CA SER A 436 -8.76 16.47 5.62
C SER A 436 -10.04 16.81 4.82
N ILE A 437 -11.12 17.19 5.55
CA ILE A 437 -12.41 17.56 4.97
C ILE A 437 -12.23 18.86 4.19
N GLY A 438 -11.97 18.71 2.89
CA GLY A 438 -11.65 19.81 1.99
C GLY A 438 -11.46 19.33 0.56
N ILE A 439 -11.71 20.21 -0.39
CA ILE A 439 -11.69 19.97 -1.83
C ILE A 439 -10.71 20.92 -2.50
N PHE A 440 -10.11 20.47 -3.59
CA PHE A 440 -9.28 21.31 -4.45
C PHE A 440 -9.33 20.85 -5.91
N GLY A 441 -8.95 21.75 -6.81
CA GLY A 441 -8.53 21.50 -8.17
C GLY A 441 -7.16 22.13 -8.39
N LEU A 442 -6.25 21.45 -9.06
CA LEU A 442 -4.89 21.91 -9.34
C LEU A 442 -4.62 21.73 -10.83
N ILE A 443 -4.30 22.81 -11.53
CA ILE A 443 -4.16 22.83 -12.98
C ILE A 443 -2.83 23.45 -13.36
N PRO A 444 -1.95 22.74 -14.11
CA PRO A 444 -0.75 23.32 -14.69
C PRO A 444 -1.11 24.17 -15.92
N ASN A 445 -0.54 25.34 -16.03
CA ASN A 445 -0.59 26.17 -17.22
C ASN A 445 0.80 26.29 -17.82
N PHE A 446 0.94 25.90 -19.08
CA PHE A 446 2.20 25.83 -19.81
C PHE A 446 2.39 26.99 -20.79
N SER A 447 1.53 28.01 -20.79
CA SER A 447 1.58 29.11 -21.76
C SER A 447 2.96 29.78 -21.80
N GLY A 448 3.57 30.08 -20.65
CA GLY A 448 4.88 30.68 -20.60
C GLY A 448 6.00 29.78 -21.15
N LEU A 449 5.96 28.47 -20.91
CA LEU A 449 6.89 27.52 -21.49
C LEU A 449 6.70 27.42 -23.01
N VAL A 450 5.49 27.14 -23.46
CA VAL A 450 5.20 26.80 -24.87
C VAL A 450 5.23 28.04 -25.75
N THR A 451 4.60 29.15 -25.33
CA THR A 451 4.49 30.36 -26.15
C THR A 451 5.73 31.25 -25.99
N ASP A 452 6.11 31.58 -24.74
CA ASP A 452 7.11 32.62 -24.53
C ASP A 452 8.55 32.08 -24.64
N LYS A 453 8.80 30.82 -24.28
CA LYS A 453 10.15 30.22 -24.35
C LYS A 453 10.38 29.40 -25.61
N LEU A 454 9.42 28.60 -26.05
CA LEU A 454 9.54 27.74 -27.23
C LEU A 454 9.05 28.42 -28.52
N GLY A 455 8.31 29.54 -28.41
CA GLY A 455 7.85 30.33 -29.56
C GLY A 455 6.71 29.68 -30.35
N VAL A 456 5.99 28.71 -29.77
CA VAL A 456 4.83 28.10 -30.44
C VAL A 456 3.65 29.06 -30.36
N THR A 457 2.96 29.25 -31.47
CA THR A 457 1.74 30.08 -31.55
C THR A 457 0.53 29.21 -31.83
N PHE A 458 -0.61 29.60 -31.27
CA PHE A 458 -1.91 28.94 -31.48
C PHE A 458 -2.87 29.88 -32.17
N ASP A 459 -3.62 29.37 -33.11
CA ASP A 459 -4.71 30.06 -33.78
C ASP A 459 -5.87 29.09 -33.97
N GLY A 460 -7.10 29.58 -33.88
CA GLY A 460 -8.29 28.73 -33.95
C GLY A 460 -9.57 29.50 -34.12
N VAL A 461 -10.65 28.78 -34.42
CA VAL A 461 -12.02 29.32 -34.54
C VAL A 461 -12.90 28.74 -33.42
N LYS A 462 -13.78 29.55 -32.87
CA LYS A 462 -14.70 29.18 -31.80
C LYS A 462 -16.12 29.40 -32.21
N THR A 463 -17.00 28.44 -31.98
CA THR A 463 -18.45 28.65 -32.15
C THR A 463 -19.08 29.34 -30.95
N ASN A 464 -18.51 29.10 -29.75
CA ASN A 464 -18.99 29.62 -28.49
C ASN A 464 -17.81 30.10 -27.63
N LYS A 465 -18.06 31.01 -26.69
CA LYS A 465 -17.03 31.64 -25.86
C LYS A 465 -16.09 30.66 -25.16
N PHE A 466 -16.60 29.53 -24.71
CA PHE A 466 -15.86 28.55 -23.90
C PHE A 466 -15.65 27.20 -24.59
N SER A 467 -15.70 27.13 -25.93
CA SER A 467 -15.56 25.85 -26.65
C SER A 467 -14.15 25.24 -26.55
N ASP A 468 -13.18 26.00 -26.12
CA ASP A 468 -11.77 25.61 -25.88
C ASP A 468 -11.32 25.89 -24.45
N TYR A 469 -12.24 25.85 -23.47
CA TYR A 469 -11.93 26.23 -22.08
C TYR A 469 -10.81 25.38 -21.47
N ASP A 470 -10.68 24.12 -21.84
CA ASP A 470 -9.66 23.18 -21.40
C ASP A 470 -8.28 23.53 -21.99
N GLU A 471 -8.22 23.89 -23.27
CA GLU A 471 -6.99 24.40 -23.89
C GLU A 471 -6.56 25.75 -23.28
N GLU A 472 -7.52 26.68 -23.06
CA GLU A 472 -7.26 27.96 -22.41
C GLU A 472 -6.75 27.80 -20.98
N LEU A 473 -7.21 26.82 -20.20
CA LEU A 473 -6.68 26.52 -18.88
C LEU A 473 -5.21 26.11 -18.94
N ILE A 474 -4.82 25.30 -19.93
CA ILE A 474 -3.49 24.68 -20.01
C ILE A 474 -2.50 25.56 -20.79
N LEU A 475 -2.95 26.24 -21.85
CA LEU A 475 -2.11 26.99 -22.79
C LEU A 475 -2.47 28.47 -22.91
N GLY A 476 -3.60 28.90 -22.39
CA GLY A 476 -4.05 30.28 -22.45
C GLY A 476 -3.26 31.21 -21.51
N LYS A 477 -3.07 32.47 -21.93
CA LYS A 477 -2.37 33.49 -21.14
C LYS A 477 -3.24 34.08 -20.02
N ASN A 478 -4.57 34.02 -20.14
CA ASN A 478 -5.53 34.65 -19.22
C ASN A 478 -6.66 33.69 -18.78
N PRO A 479 -6.37 32.58 -18.11
CA PRO A 479 -7.36 31.58 -17.70
C PRO A 479 -8.23 32.01 -16.50
N ASP A 480 -8.07 33.23 -15.98
CA ASP A 480 -8.67 33.70 -14.72
C ASP A 480 -10.20 33.61 -14.69
N GLU A 481 -10.87 33.84 -15.83
CA GLU A 481 -12.34 33.71 -15.89
C GLU A 481 -12.76 32.25 -15.70
N ILE A 482 -12.06 31.31 -16.36
CA ILE A 482 -12.34 29.89 -16.25
C ILE A 482 -12.04 29.39 -14.84
N MET A 483 -10.95 29.89 -14.22
CA MET A 483 -10.61 29.59 -12.84
C MET A 483 -11.68 30.01 -11.83
N LYS A 484 -12.46 31.08 -12.09
CA LYS A 484 -13.62 31.44 -11.26
C LYS A 484 -14.73 30.38 -11.32
N TYR A 485 -15.00 29.81 -12.49
CA TYR A 485 -15.94 28.68 -12.59
C TYR A 485 -15.42 27.45 -11.86
N MET A 486 -14.12 27.17 -11.97
CA MET A 486 -13.47 26.08 -11.22
C MET A 486 -13.60 26.29 -9.71
N GLN A 487 -13.34 27.51 -9.21
CA GLN A 487 -13.50 27.82 -7.79
C GLN A 487 -14.96 27.61 -7.33
N THR A 488 -15.95 28.08 -8.11
CA THR A 488 -17.36 27.84 -7.81
C THR A 488 -17.72 26.36 -7.77
N TYR A 489 -17.12 25.56 -8.64
CA TYR A 489 -17.31 24.12 -8.67
C TYR A 489 -16.71 23.45 -7.41
N VAL A 490 -15.50 23.84 -7.05
CA VAL A 490 -14.82 23.38 -5.82
C VAL A 490 -15.57 23.79 -4.55
N ASP A 491 -16.11 25.02 -4.50
CA ASP A 491 -16.94 25.50 -3.38
C ASP A 491 -18.20 24.62 -3.19
N LYS A 492 -18.88 24.27 -4.30
CA LYS A 492 -20.04 23.35 -4.25
C LYS A 492 -19.65 21.97 -3.74
N GLY A 493 -18.52 21.43 -4.20
CA GLY A 493 -18.00 20.16 -3.72
C GLY A 493 -17.68 20.18 -2.23
N TYR A 494 -17.15 21.28 -1.72
CA TYR A 494 -16.91 21.43 -0.29
C TYR A 494 -18.21 21.44 0.52
N GLN A 495 -19.23 22.18 0.09
CA GLN A 495 -20.54 22.18 0.74
C GLN A 495 -21.17 20.77 0.74
N GLN A 496 -21.02 20.02 -0.34
CA GLN A 496 -21.44 18.61 -0.39
C GLN A 496 -20.69 17.77 0.65
N PHE A 497 -19.38 17.95 0.78
CA PHE A 497 -18.59 17.22 1.77
C PHE A 497 -19.04 17.53 3.20
N LEU A 498 -19.26 18.81 3.52
CA LEU A 498 -19.80 19.21 4.82
C LEU A 498 -21.14 18.53 5.12
N THR A 499 -22.04 18.48 4.14
CA THR A 499 -23.35 17.82 4.25
C THR A 499 -23.21 16.32 4.52
N ILE A 500 -22.36 15.64 3.76
CA ILE A 500 -22.10 14.19 3.90
C ILE A 500 -21.59 13.86 5.31
N VAL A 501 -20.61 14.62 5.80
CA VAL A 501 -20.06 14.40 7.14
C VAL A 501 -21.11 14.74 8.21
N SER A 502 -21.85 15.82 8.03
CA SER A 502 -22.94 16.21 8.93
C SER A 502 -23.98 15.09 9.08
N GLU A 503 -24.46 14.54 7.96
CA GLU A 503 -25.43 13.43 7.94
C GLU A 503 -24.84 12.15 8.54
N GLY A 504 -23.61 11.82 8.19
CA GLY A 504 -22.97 10.57 8.61
C GLY A 504 -22.58 10.55 10.09
N ARG A 505 -22.18 11.71 10.64
CA ARG A 505 -21.65 11.83 12.00
C ARG A 505 -22.61 12.51 12.98
N GLY A 506 -23.75 13.02 12.53
CA GLY A 506 -24.70 13.75 13.37
C GLY A 506 -24.14 15.06 13.93
N ILE A 507 -23.23 15.70 13.19
CA ILE A 507 -22.58 16.98 13.55
C ILE A 507 -23.21 18.08 12.68
N LYS A 508 -23.48 19.27 13.23
CA LYS A 508 -24.06 20.36 12.44
C LYS A 508 -23.06 20.82 11.33
N PRO A 509 -23.55 21.21 10.14
CA PRO A 509 -22.65 21.62 9.03
C PRO A 509 -21.66 22.72 9.42
N ALA A 510 -22.07 23.73 10.19
CA ALA A 510 -21.21 24.80 10.66
C ALA A 510 -20.12 24.31 11.63
N GLU A 511 -20.40 23.29 12.44
CA GLU A 511 -19.42 22.65 13.31
C GLU A 511 -18.46 21.78 12.49
N VAL A 512 -18.96 21.03 11.47
CA VAL A 512 -18.12 20.31 10.51
C VAL A 512 -17.18 21.27 9.80
N ASP A 513 -17.64 22.45 9.36
CA ASP A 513 -16.78 23.46 8.73
C ASP A 513 -15.68 23.94 9.67
N SER A 514 -16.00 24.17 10.96
CA SER A 514 -15.02 24.65 11.95
C SER A 514 -13.87 23.67 12.21
N ILE A 515 -14.14 22.36 12.17
CA ILE A 515 -13.15 21.29 12.34
C ILE A 515 -12.61 20.77 10.99
N GLY A 516 -13.23 21.15 9.88
CA GLY A 516 -12.88 20.80 8.52
C GLY A 516 -11.77 21.68 7.96
N GLN A 517 -12.10 22.52 7.00
CA GLN A 517 -11.16 23.43 6.33
C GLN A 517 -9.93 22.73 5.74
N GLY A 518 -10.08 21.45 5.38
CA GLY A 518 -8.97 20.62 4.88
C GLY A 518 -8.01 20.12 5.96
N ARG A 519 -8.29 20.35 7.25
CA ARG A 519 -7.40 19.98 8.37
C ARG A 519 -7.27 18.48 8.51
N VAL A 520 -6.02 18.05 8.62
CA VAL A 520 -5.64 16.69 8.95
C VAL A 520 -5.62 16.53 10.46
N TRP A 521 -6.22 15.43 10.94
CA TRP A 521 -6.31 15.09 12.35
C TRP A 521 -5.67 13.76 12.64
N LEU A 522 -4.96 13.64 13.76
CA LEU A 522 -4.63 12.33 14.32
C LEU A 522 -5.91 11.70 14.92
N ALA A 523 -6.08 10.38 14.78
CA ALA A 523 -7.30 9.71 15.24
C ALA A 523 -7.61 9.95 16.73
N SER A 524 -6.58 10.06 17.59
CA SER A 524 -6.74 10.43 18.99
C SER A 524 -7.40 11.79 19.21
N ASP A 525 -7.20 12.76 18.29
CA ASP A 525 -7.86 14.04 18.32
C ASP A 525 -9.20 14.01 17.57
N ALA A 526 -9.29 13.23 16.48
CA ALA A 526 -10.51 13.00 15.73
C ALA A 526 -11.62 12.37 16.60
N LEU A 527 -11.26 11.53 17.56
CA LEU A 527 -12.17 10.99 18.57
C LEU A 527 -12.83 12.11 19.42
N LYS A 528 -12.04 13.11 19.85
CA LYS A 528 -12.53 14.22 20.69
C LYS A 528 -13.54 15.11 19.96
N ILE A 529 -13.42 15.18 18.64
CA ILE A 529 -14.29 15.98 17.75
C ILE A 529 -15.32 15.14 17.00
N LYS A 530 -15.53 13.88 17.43
CA LYS A 530 -16.56 12.92 16.92
C LYS A 530 -16.41 12.53 15.44
N LEU A 531 -15.26 12.72 14.84
CA LEU A 531 -14.97 12.19 13.50
C LEU A 531 -14.69 10.67 13.54
N VAL A 532 -14.30 10.14 14.70
CA VAL A 532 -14.06 8.73 14.99
C VAL A 532 -14.87 8.35 16.24
N ASP A 533 -15.35 7.13 16.34
CA ASP A 533 -16.16 6.67 17.47
C ASP A 533 -15.33 5.95 18.55
N LYS A 534 -14.26 5.25 18.12
CA LYS A 534 -13.39 4.48 19.04
C LYS A 534 -11.97 4.42 18.50
N LEU A 535 -10.99 4.50 19.39
CA LEU A 535 -9.61 4.07 19.07
C LEU A 535 -9.50 2.56 19.27
N GLY A 536 -8.96 1.86 18.29
CA GLY A 536 -8.83 0.41 18.33
C GLY A 536 -8.38 -0.19 17.01
N SER A 537 -8.24 -1.51 17.01
CA SER A 537 -7.74 -2.32 15.90
C SER A 537 -8.86 -2.76 14.93
N LEU A 538 -8.46 -3.45 13.87
CA LEU A 538 -9.40 -4.15 12.97
C LEU A 538 -10.28 -5.15 13.74
N ASP A 539 -9.71 -5.85 14.75
CA ASP A 539 -10.48 -6.77 15.59
C ASP A 539 -11.56 -6.09 16.42
N ASP A 540 -11.29 -4.86 16.89
CA ASP A 540 -12.31 -4.06 17.57
C ASP A 540 -13.45 -3.68 16.62
N ALA A 541 -13.13 -3.42 15.35
CA ALA A 541 -14.14 -3.15 14.33
C ALA A 541 -14.97 -4.41 14.02
N VAL A 542 -14.33 -5.59 13.90
CA VAL A 542 -15.01 -6.88 13.72
C VAL A 542 -15.93 -7.19 14.89
N LYS A 543 -15.46 -7.06 16.13
CA LYS A 543 -16.28 -7.24 17.33
C LYS A 543 -17.48 -6.29 17.35
N LYS A 544 -17.27 -5.04 16.94
CA LYS A 544 -18.36 -4.07 16.86
C LYS A 544 -19.36 -4.39 15.75
N ALA A 545 -18.91 -4.92 14.62
CA ALA A 545 -19.77 -5.40 13.55
C ALA A 545 -20.63 -6.58 14.02
N ALA A 546 -20.02 -7.56 14.70
CA ALA A 546 -20.73 -8.69 15.32
C ALA A 546 -21.78 -8.23 16.35
N GLU A 547 -21.41 -7.27 17.22
CA GLU A 547 -22.33 -6.68 18.21
C GLU A 547 -23.55 -6.03 17.54
N LEU A 548 -23.33 -5.21 16.51
CA LEU A 548 -24.41 -4.53 15.78
C LEU A 548 -25.31 -5.51 15.03
N ALA A 549 -24.75 -6.60 14.51
CA ALA A 549 -25.50 -7.68 13.86
C ALA A 549 -26.04 -8.71 14.85
N LYS A 550 -25.76 -8.60 16.17
CA LYS A 550 -26.18 -9.50 17.26
C LYS A 550 -25.72 -10.95 17.06
N LEU A 551 -24.53 -11.14 16.48
CA LEU A 551 -23.94 -12.46 16.26
C LEU A 551 -23.26 -12.98 17.52
N LYS A 552 -23.41 -14.28 17.77
CA LYS A 552 -22.76 -14.98 18.90
C LYS A 552 -21.50 -15.72 18.42
N GLU A 553 -21.65 -16.41 17.31
CA GLU A 553 -20.57 -17.13 16.64
C GLU A 553 -20.46 -16.60 15.21
N TYR A 554 -19.25 -16.31 14.77
CA TYR A 554 -18.99 -15.75 13.45
C TYR A 554 -17.59 -16.08 12.97
N HIS A 555 -17.45 -16.13 11.65
CA HIS A 555 -16.16 -16.16 10.97
C HIS A 555 -16.01 -14.92 10.09
N CYS A 556 -14.76 -14.63 9.71
CA CYS A 556 -14.43 -13.47 8.86
C CYS A 556 -13.95 -13.94 7.49
N GLU A 557 -14.50 -13.36 6.44
CA GLU A 557 -14.04 -13.55 5.07
C GLU A 557 -13.57 -12.23 4.47
N THR A 558 -12.43 -12.25 3.78
CA THR A 558 -11.77 -11.02 3.29
C THR A 558 -12.09 -10.76 1.81
N TYR A 559 -12.35 -9.50 1.49
CA TYR A 559 -12.70 -9.01 0.14
C TYR A 559 -11.86 -7.79 -0.26
N PRO A 560 -11.64 -7.55 -1.58
CA PRO A 560 -11.79 -8.55 -2.63
C PRO A 560 -10.86 -9.74 -2.36
N ASN A 561 -11.15 -10.90 -2.97
CA ASN A 561 -10.24 -12.05 -2.85
C ASN A 561 -8.84 -11.64 -3.33
N LYS A 562 -7.80 -12.13 -2.65
CA LYS A 562 -6.43 -11.97 -3.13
C LYS A 562 -6.34 -12.68 -4.48
N GLY A 563 -6.10 -11.93 -5.55
CA GLY A 563 -5.90 -12.53 -6.87
C GLY A 563 -4.78 -13.56 -6.82
N SER A 564 -4.96 -14.68 -7.54
CA SER A 564 -3.90 -15.66 -7.73
C SER A 564 -2.81 -15.04 -8.62
N TRP A 565 -1.55 -15.43 -8.43
CA TRP A 565 -0.47 -15.08 -9.37
C TRP A 565 -0.80 -15.44 -10.82
N ILE A 566 -1.64 -16.47 -11.03
CA ILE A 566 -2.15 -16.88 -12.35
C ILE A 566 -3.01 -15.78 -12.97
N ASP A 567 -3.74 -15.00 -12.16
CA ASP A 567 -4.59 -13.91 -12.65
C ASP A 567 -3.76 -12.78 -13.30
N GLN A 568 -2.45 -12.72 -13.02
CA GLN A 568 -1.53 -11.78 -13.68
C GLN A 568 -1.26 -12.19 -15.15
N PHE A 569 -1.43 -13.45 -15.49
CA PHE A 569 -1.24 -14.00 -16.85
C PHE A 569 -2.55 -14.18 -17.62
N MET A 570 -3.70 -14.06 -16.94
CA MET A 570 -5.00 -14.13 -17.62
C MET A 570 -5.28 -12.79 -18.30
N PRO A 571 -5.65 -12.78 -19.58
CA PRO A 571 -6.02 -11.54 -20.24
C PRO A 571 -7.37 -11.05 -19.70
N ASP A 572 -7.35 -10.10 -18.80
CA ASP A 572 -8.51 -9.26 -18.53
C ASP A 572 -8.60 -8.23 -19.65
N GLU A 573 -9.80 -8.02 -20.18
CA GLU A 573 -10.06 -7.01 -21.21
C GLU A 573 -9.67 -5.58 -20.77
N ASP A 574 -9.46 -5.37 -19.46
CA ASP A 574 -9.08 -4.09 -18.85
C ASP A 574 -7.59 -4.00 -18.42
N LYS A 575 -6.78 -5.06 -18.55
CA LYS A 575 -5.35 -5.01 -18.18
C LYS A 575 -4.50 -4.51 -19.33
N GLY A 576 -3.79 -3.39 -19.10
CA GLY A 576 -2.79 -2.87 -20.04
C GLY A 576 -1.73 -3.92 -20.41
N SER A 577 -1.21 -3.84 -21.63
CA SER A 577 -0.25 -4.78 -22.21
C SER A 577 1.03 -4.90 -21.37
N TYR A 578 1.62 -6.10 -21.28
CA TYR A 578 2.96 -6.38 -20.71
C TYR A 578 4.04 -5.42 -21.26
N LEU A 579 3.93 -5.03 -22.53
CA LEU A 579 4.78 -4.03 -23.17
C LEU A 579 4.70 -2.65 -22.48
N ASP A 580 3.54 -2.22 -22.00
CA ASP A 580 3.39 -0.94 -21.31
C ASP A 580 4.10 -0.95 -19.95
N SER A 581 4.09 -2.06 -19.22
CA SER A 581 4.79 -2.17 -17.94
C SER A 581 6.31 -2.17 -18.09
N GLN A 582 6.85 -2.79 -19.13
CA GLN A 582 8.28 -2.78 -19.45
C GLN A 582 8.74 -1.40 -19.89
N LEU A 583 7.99 -0.73 -20.77
CA LEU A 583 8.29 0.64 -21.20
C LEU A 583 8.34 1.61 -19.99
N HIS A 584 7.46 1.45 -19.01
CA HIS A 584 7.48 2.26 -17.79
C HIS A 584 8.72 2.02 -16.93
N LYS A 585 9.14 0.76 -16.75
CA LYS A 585 10.38 0.41 -16.03
C LYS A 585 11.60 1.04 -16.72
N GLU A 586 11.67 0.99 -18.04
CA GLU A 586 12.77 1.60 -18.80
C GLU A 586 12.74 3.13 -18.76
N PHE A 587 11.57 3.77 -18.86
CA PHE A 587 11.43 5.21 -18.70
C PHE A 587 11.78 5.68 -17.29
N LYS A 588 11.41 4.93 -16.25
CA LYS A 588 11.79 5.23 -14.85
C LYS A 588 13.30 5.10 -14.66
N ALA A 589 13.93 4.09 -15.25
CA ALA A 589 15.38 3.91 -15.22
C ALA A 589 16.14 5.04 -15.98
N LEU A 590 15.58 5.50 -17.09
CA LEU A 590 16.17 6.57 -17.93
C LEU A 590 16.04 7.95 -17.28
N LEU A 591 14.90 8.26 -16.67
CA LEU A 591 14.56 9.59 -16.15
C LEU A 591 14.95 9.76 -14.67
N GLY A 592 15.21 8.64 -13.95
CA GLY A 592 15.58 8.68 -12.53
C GLY A 592 14.60 9.52 -11.71
N ASP A 593 15.13 10.44 -10.91
CA ASP A 593 14.34 11.32 -10.02
C ASP A 593 13.39 12.29 -10.76
N LEU A 594 13.57 12.47 -12.07
CA LEU A 594 12.68 13.29 -12.90
C LEU A 594 11.42 12.54 -13.35
N TYR A 595 11.39 11.21 -13.20
CA TYR A 595 10.26 10.40 -13.66
C TYR A 595 8.96 10.75 -12.93
N GLU A 596 8.97 10.73 -11.61
CA GLU A 596 7.78 11.00 -10.78
C GLU A 596 7.20 12.41 -11.02
N PRO A 597 8.00 13.50 -11.04
CA PRO A 597 7.49 14.82 -11.36
C PRO A 597 6.88 14.93 -12.76
N LEU A 598 7.47 14.26 -13.77
CA LEU A 598 6.93 14.27 -15.13
C LEU A 598 5.62 13.48 -15.25
N MET A 599 5.50 12.38 -14.50
CA MET A 599 4.25 11.60 -14.48
C MET A 599 3.15 12.32 -13.72
N GLU A 600 3.47 13.04 -12.65
CA GLU A 600 2.54 13.90 -11.92
C GLU A 600 2.00 15.04 -12.80
N ILE A 601 2.87 15.67 -13.60
CA ILE A 601 2.46 16.66 -14.60
C ILE A 601 1.50 16.03 -15.61
N ARG A 602 1.81 14.85 -16.14
CA ARG A 602 0.95 14.12 -17.10
C ARG A 602 -0.41 13.78 -16.50
N GLN A 603 -0.44 13.38 -15.22
CA GLN A 603 -1.68 13.09 -14.50
C GLN A 603 -2.52 14.34 -14.32
N THR A 604 -1.91 15.42 -13.84
CA THR A 604 -2.59 16.69 -13.59
C THR A 604 -3.19 17.25 -14.88
N VAL A 605 -2.53 17.07 -16.03
CA VAL A 605 -3.07 17.42 -17.34
C VAL A 605 -4.29 16.56 -17.70
N LYS A 606 -4.27 15.25 -17.42
CA LYS A 606 -5.40 14.34 -17.72
C LYS A 606 -6.59 14.52 -16.76
N GLU A 607 -6.34 14.81 -15.49
CA GLU A 607 -7.35 14.96 -14.44
C GLU A 607 -7.74 16.42 -14.18
N GLY A 608 -7.03 17.35 -14.78
CA GLY A 608 -6.96 18.77 -14.45
C GLY A 608 -8.27 19.55 -14.39
N SER A 609 -9.35 19.02 -14.93
CA SER A 609 -10.68 19.64 -14.85
C SER A 609 -11.60 18.99 -13.81
N ARG A 610 -11.14 17.96 -13.06
CA ARG A 610 -11.95 17.21 -12.10
C ARG A 610 -11.65 17.61 -10.66
N MET A 611 -12.70 17.61 -9.85
CA MET A 611 -12.64 17.88 -8.43
C MET A 611 -11.95 16.74 -7.68
N GLN A 612 -10.95 17.06 -6.85
CA GLN A 612 -10.16 16.11 -6.09
C GLN A 612 -10.41 16.24 -4.58
N ALA A 613 -10.62 15.11 -3.94
CA ALA A 613 -10.67 14.95 -2.50
C ALA A 613 -9.47 14.09 -2.06
N ARG A 614 -8.27 14.70 -2.06
CA ARG A 614 -6.99 14.03 -1.78
C ARG A 614 -6.26 14.69 -0.62
N MET A 615 -5.60 13.90 0.18
CA MET A 615 -4.65 14.31 1.20
C MET A 615 -3.23 14.17 0.64
N LEU A 616 -2.27 14.88 1.22
CA LEU A 616 -0.84 14.68 0.94
C LEU A 616 -0.38 13.28 1.38
N ASP A 617 0.29 12.58 0.48
CA ASP A 617 0.72 11.19 0.64
C ASP A 617 2.05 11.02 1.41
N ASP A 618 2.45 11.90 2.29
CA ASP A 618 3.78 11.80 2.89
C ASP A 618 3.79 11.71 4.41
N VAL A 619 3.22 10.65 4.95
CA VAL A 619 3.62 10.14 6.27
C VAL A 619 4.38 8.83 6.10
N ARG A 620 5.35 8.79 5.18
CA ARG A 620 6.30 7.70 5.14
C ARG A 620 7.24 7.83 6.33
N VAL A 621 7.24 6.84 7.18
CA VAL A 621 8.18 6.70 8.29
C VAL A 621 9.30 5.80 7.80
N LYS A 622 10.44 6.39 7.45
CA LYS A 622 11.68 5.63 7.18
C LYS A 622 12.34 5.21 8.46
#